data_0dcae26688ba66e1d572b8b5e8c1761d
#
_entry.id   0dcae26688ba66e1d572b8b5e8c1761d
#
_cell.length_a   1.000
_cell.length_b   1.000
_cell.length_c   1.000
_cell.angle_alpha   90.00
_cell.angle_beta   90.00
_cell.angle_gamma   90.00
#
_symmetry.space_group_name_H-M   'P 1'
#
loop_
_entity.id
_entity.type
_entity.pdbx_description
1 polymer ?
#
loop_
_entity_poly.entity_id
_entity_poly.type
_entity_poly.pdbx_seq_one_letter_code
_entity_poly.pdbx_strand_id
1 'polypeptide(L)'
;ERLVGSEMCIRDRALGLCGCDGQMILAQKLDSEVDLGFVGDIKKVTTKPIVDALNNGYVPIISTVGVGEDGQSYNINADTAAARIASCLRAEKLILMTDIVGLLEDKDDDSTLIPQVNVSDVPYLKKKGIISGGMIPKIDCCVEAVRRGVKKTTIIDLSLIHISEPTR
;
A
#
# COMPACT_ATOMS: atom_id res chain seq x y z
N GLU A 1 11.99 -11.59 -14.71
CA GLU A 1 10.96 -12.04 -15.66
C GLU A 1 9.63 -11.28 -15.47
N ARG A 2 9.17 -11.08 -14.26
CA ARG A 2 7.90 -10.34 -14.01
C ARG A 2 8.00 -8.85 -14.35
N LEU A 3 9.15 -8.22 -14.15
CA LEU A 3 9.38 -6.82 -14.50
C LEU A 3 9.40 -6.59 -16.00
N VAL A 4 9.94 -7.53 -16.77
CA VAL A 4 9.93 -7.48 -18.23
C VAL A 4 8.51 -7.43 -18.79
N GLY A 5 7.61 -8.23 -18.24
CA GLY A 5 6.19 -8.20 -18.62
C GLY A 5 5.54 -6.84 -18.34
N SER A 6 5.86 -6.21 -17.21
CA SER A 6 5.34 -4.88 -16.85
C SER A 6 5.86 -3.79 -17.79
N GLU A 7 7.14 -3.81 -18.15
CA GLU A 7 7.71 -2.87 -19.13
C GLU A 7 7.03 -2.99 -20.49
N MET A 8 6.78 -4.22 -20.94
CA MET A 8 6.17 -4.45 -22.25
C MET A 8 4.72 -3.97 -22.33
N CYS A 9 3.95 -4.08 -21.24
CA CYS A 9 2.53 -3.72 -21.23
C CYS A 9 2.29 -2.21 -21.23
N ILE A 10 3.09 -1.44 -20.48
CA ILE A 10 2.87 -0.01 -20.27
C ILE A 10 3.81 0.88 -21.08
N ARG A 11 4.79 0.30 -21.78
CA ARG A 11 5.87 1.01 -22.50
C ARG A 11 6.73 1.93 -21.63
N ASP A 12 6.59 1.85 -20.32
CA ASP A 12 7.41 2.56 -19.35
C ASP A 12 8.62 1.73 -18.95
N ARG A 13 9.61 2.39 -18.38
CA ARG A 13 10.83 1.74 -17.90
C ARG A 13 10.64 1.38 -16.43
N ALA A 14 10.31 0.11 -16.14
CA ALA A 14 10.20 -0.37 -14.77
C ALA A 14 11.57 -0.53 -14.12
N LEU A 15 11.70 -0.10 -12.88
CA LEU A 15 12.88 -0.26 -12.05
C LEU A 15 12.52 -0.97 -10.74
N GLY A 16 13.02 -2.20 -10.54
CA GLY A 16 12.87 -2.93 -9.29
C GLY A 16 13.75 -2.33 -8.20
N LEU A 17 13.17 -2.02 -7.06
CA LEU A 17 13.83 -1.56 -5.86
C LEU A 17 13.44 -2.45 -4.68
N CYS A 18 14.40 -2.75 -3.81
CA CYS A 18 14.13 -3.35 -2.52
C CYS A 18 14.11 -2.27 -1.43
N GLY A 19 13.22 -2.37 -0.45
CA GLY A 19 13.24 -1.45 0.68
C GLY A 19 14.57 -1.42 1.44
N CYS A 20 15.39 -2.48 1.32
CA CYS A 20 16.76 -2.51 1.84
C CYS A 20 17.73 -1.64 1.03
N ASP A 21 17.45 -1.37 -0.26
CA ASP A 21 18.35 -0.61 -1.12
C ASP A 21 18.53 0.81 -0.61
N GLY A 22 19.78 1.19 -0.34
CA GLY A 22 20.09 2.51 0.23
C GLY A 22 19.38 2.80 1.56
N GLN A 23 18.99 1.78 2.32
CA GLN A 23 18.20 1.91 3.53
C GLN A 23 16.90 2.68 3.29
N MET A 24 16.26 2.43 2.15
CA MET A 24 15.03 3.11 1.77
C MET A 24 13.90 2.88 2.78
N ILE A 25 13.79 1.67 3.32
CA ILE A 25 12.88 1.32 4.42
C ILE A 25 13.73 0.87 5.62
N LEU A 26 13.96 1.79 6.55
CA LEU A 26 14.54 1.44 7.85
C LEU A 26 13.45 0.85 8.73
N ALA A 27 13.67 -0.36 9.21
CA ALA A 27 12.71 -1.14 9.98
C ALA A 27 13.25 -1.52 11.36
N GLN A 28 12.37 -2.00 12.20
CA GLN A 28 12.66 -2.68 13.46
C GLN A 28 11.73 -3.88 13.57
N LYS A 29 12.08 -4.85 14.44
CA LYS A 29 11.17 -5.96 14.72
C LYS A 29 9.83 -5.44 15.21
N LEU A 30 8.73 -5.99 14.67
CA LEU A 30 7.40 -5.64 15.12
C LEU A 30 7.22 -6.09 16.56
N ASP A 31 6.83 -5.17 17.43
CA ASP A 31 6.46 -5.48 18.81
C ASP A 31 5.07 -6.11 18.84
N SER A 32 5.00 -7.36 19.26
CA SER A 32 3.75 -8.13 19.34
C SER A 32 3.82 -9.15 20.47
N GLU A 33 2.66 -9.51 21.03
CA GLU A 33 2.54 -10.51 22.09
C GLU A 33 3.05 -11.91 21.68
N VAL A 34 2.99 -12.18 20.36
CA VAL A 34 3.47 -13.44 19.78
C VAL A 34 4.69 -13.13 18.91
N ASP A 35 5.74 -13.97 19.01
CA ASP A 35 6.90 -13.83 18.13
C ASP A 35 6.53 -14.18 16.69
N LEU A 36 6.44 -13.17 15.83
CA LEU A 36 6.15 -13.29 14.40
C LEU A 36 7.41 -13.46 13.54
N GLY A 37 8.57 -13.75 14.17
CA GLY A 37 9.84 -13.90 13.47
C GLY A 37 10.36 -12.59 12.92
N PHE A 38 10.69 -12.55 11.62
CA PHE A 38 11.27 -11.40 10.94
C PHE A 38 10.21 -10.46 10.32
N VAL A 39 9.10 -10.27 11.02
CA VAL A 39 8.12 -9.23 10.68
C VAL A 39 8.54 -7.91 11.30
N GLY A 40 8.51 -6.85 10.53
CA GLY A 40 8.98 -5.53 10.96
C GLY A 40 7.94 -4.43 10.89
N ASP A 41 8.20 -3.39 11.66
CA ASP A 41 7.54 -2.10 11.59
C ASP A 41 8.51 -1.05 11.02
N ILE A 42 7.96 -0.03 10.35
CA ILE A 42 8.76 1.00 9.67
C ILE A 42 9.13 2.12 10.64
N LYS A 43 10.42 2.27 10.90
CA LYS A 43 10.98 3.42 11.64
C LYS A 43 11.05 4.67 10.75
N LYS A 44 11.61 4.52 9.54
CA LYS A 44 11.87 5.64 8.64
C LYS A 44 11.80 5.19 7.18
N VAL A 45 11.32 6.08 6.32
CA VAL A 45 11.38 5.92 4.85
C VAL A 45 12.26 7.01 4.27
N THR A 46 13.23 6.63 3.43
CA THR A 46 14.08 7.53 2.65
C THR A 46 13.59 7.50 1.20
N THR A 47 12.99 8.59 0.73
CA THR A 47 12.34 8.65 -0.58
C THR A 47 13.28 8.98 -1.74
N LYS A 48 14.54 9.33 -1.46
CA LYS A 48 15.50 9.75 -2.49
C LYS A 48 15.64 8.73 -3.63
N PRO A 49 15.83 7.41 -3.41
CA PRO A 49 15.94 6.44 -4.51
C PRO A 49 14.70 6.41 -5.40
N ILE A 50 13.51 6.56 -4.80
CA ILE A 50 12.23 6.60 -5.52
C ILE A 50 12.15 7.84 -6.40
N VAL A 51 12.46 9.00 -5.83
CA VAL A 51 12.42 10.29 -6.53
C VAL A 51 13.44 10.32 -7.66
N ASP A 52 14.65 9.80 -7.44
CA ASP A 52 15.69 9.73 -8.45
C ASP A 52 15.24 8.82 -9.61
N ALA A 53 14.61 7.68 -9.33
CA ALA A 53 14.06 6.80 -10.37
C ALA A 53 12.97 7.51 -11.19
N LEU A 54 12.02 8.17 -10.53
CA LEU A 54 10.95 8.93 -11.19
C LEU A 54 11.49 10.06 -12.06
N ASN A 55 12.46 10.83 -11.56
CA ASN A 55 13.08 11.94 -12.32
C ASN A 55 13.83 11.46 -13.56
N ASN A 56 14.27 10.20 -13.58
CA ASN A 56 14.92 9.57 -14.73
C ASN A 56 13.92 8.82 -15.64
N GLY A 57 12.62 9.00 -15.45
CA GLY A 57 11.58 8.41 -16.28
C GLY A 57 11.37 6.90 -16.05
N TYR A 58 11.71 6.41 -14.87
CA TYR A 58 11.41 5.03 -14.46
C TYR A 58 10.15 4.96 -13.61
N VAL A 59 9.45 3.83 -13.70
CA VAL A 59 8.39 3.45 -12.75
C VAL A 59 9.02 2.57 -11.66
N PRO A 60 9.21 3.07 -10.42
CA PRO A 60 9.78 2.26 -9.35
C PRO A 60 8.79 1.21 -8.87
N ILE A 61 9.22 -0.05 -8.84
CA ILE A 61 8.49 -1.19 -8.29
C ILE A 61 9.20 -1.63 -7.03
N ILE A 62 8.56 -1.46 -5.89
CA ILE A 62 9.22 -1.57 -4.58
C ILE A 62 8.77 -2.85 -3.89
N SER A 63 9.73 -3.72 -3.53
CA SER A 63 9.47 -4.82 -2.62
C SER A 63 9.49 -4.33 -1.16
N THR A 64 8.57 -4.87 -0.35
CA THR A 64 8.33 -4.41 1.02
C THR A 64 9.20 -5.14 2.06
N VAL A 65 10.52 -5.16 1.79
CA VAL A 65 11.53 -5.68 2.73
C VAL A 65 12.29 -4.50 3.30
N GLY A 66 12.24 -4.30 4.59
CA GLY A 66 13.01 -3.28 5.29
C GLY A 66 14.30 -3.85 5.89
N VAL A 67 15.21 -2.97 6.25
CA VAL A 67 16.47 -3.32 6.93
C VAL A 67 16.57 -2.62 8.29
N GLY A 68 16.96 -3.37 9.32
CA GLY A 68 17.26 -2.82 10.63
C GLY A 68 18.61 -2.12 10.72
N GLU A 69 18.84 -1.39 11.79
CA GLU A 69 20.14 -0.76 12.08
C GLU A 69 21.27 -1.79 12.25
N ASP A 70 20.89 -3.00 12.64
CA ASP A 70 21.75 -4.18 12.79
C ASP A 70 22.01 -4.93 11.49
N GLY A 71 21.42 -4.48 10.38
CA GLY A 71 21.50 -5.14 9.06
C GLY A 71 20.51 -6.30 8.89
N GLN A 72 19.69 -6.61 9.89
CA GLN A 72 18.66 -7.66 9.77
C GLN A 72 17.54 -7.22 8.81
N SER A 73 17.16 -8.12 7.90
CA SER A 73 16.02 -7.87 7.00
C SER A 73 14.69 -8.23 7.67
N TYR A 74 13.69 -7.40 7.44
CA TYR A 74 12.34 -7.58 7.96
C TYR A 74 11.31 -7.54 6.83
N ASN A 75 10.34 -8.45 6.90
CA ASN A 75 9.15 -8.41 6.04
C ASN A 75 8.19 -7.35 6.56
N ILE A 76 7.82 -6.41 5.70
CA ILE A 76 6.90 -5.31 6.02
C ILE A 76 5.56 -5.57 5.33
N ASN A 77 4.46 -5.35 6.04
CA ASN A 77 3.14 -5.41 5.43
C ASN A 77 3.03 -4.41 4.28
N ALA A 78 2.53 -4.87 3.11
CA ALA A 78 2.53 -4.09 1.88
C ALA A 78 1.65 -2.83 1.97
N ASP A 79 0.48 -2.91 2.60
CA ASP A 79 -0.41 -1.76 2.77
C ASP A 79 0.25 -0.71 3.67
N THR A 80 0.91 -1.14 4.74
CA THR A 80 1.68 -0.26 5.65
C THR A 80 2.84 0.40 4.91
N ALA A 81 3.62 -0.35 4.13
CA ALA A 81 4.73 0.19 3.35
C ALA A 81 4.24 1.22 2.32
N ALA A 82 3.17 0.89 1.57
CA ALA A 82 2.57 1.78 0.59
C ALA A 82 2.08 3.08 1.23
N ALA A 83 1.36 3.00 2.36
CA ALA A 83 0.87 4.17 3.08
C ALA A 83 2.01 5.07 3.59
N ARG A 84 3.08 4.47 4.14
CA ARG A 84 4.25 5.22 4.64
C ARG A 84 5.04 5.87 3.52
N ILE A 85 5.30 5.15 2.41
CA ILE A 85 6.00 5.69 1.24
C ILE A 85 5.18 6.83 0.63
N ALA A 86 3.87 6.62 0.38
CA ALA A 86 2.98 7.63 -0.18
C ALA A 86 2.95 8.90 0.69
N SER A 87 2.92 8.75 2.01
CA SER A 87 2.95 9.86 2.96
C SER A 87 4.26 10.64 2.89
N CYS A 88 5.41 9.95 2.85
CA CYS A 88 6.72 10.59 2.75
C CYS A 88 6.94 11.30 1.40
N LEU A 89 6.36 10.78 0.32
CA LEU A 89 6.34 11.41 -1.00
C LEU A 89 5.32 12.55 -1.11
N ARG A 90 4.43 12.71 -0.13
CA ARG A 90 3.25 13.58 -0.21
C ARG A 90 2.43 13.30 -1.46
N ALA A 91 2.20 12.02 -1.72
CA ALA A 91 1.51 11.56 -2.91
C ALA A 91 0.10 12.19 -3.01
N GLU A 92 -0.32 12.46 -4.22
CA GLU A 92 -1.67 12.96 -4.46
C GLU A 92 -2.73 11.87 -4.20
N LYS A 93 -2.41 10.63 -4.59
CA LYS A 93 -3.30 9.48 -4.43
C LYS A 93 -2.51 8.27 -3.95
N LEU A 94 -3.13 7.49 -3.07
CA LEU A 94 -2.72 6.12 -2.74
C LEU A 94 -3.84 5.18 -3.18
N ILE A 95 -3.52 4.17 -3.96
CA ILE A 95 -4.46 3.14 -4.40
C ILE A 95 -4.04 1.82 -3.79
N LEU A 96 -4.91 1.24 -2.97
CA LEU A 96 -4.76 -0.11 -2.43
C LEU A 96 -5.62 -1.06 -3.25
N MET A 97 -5.01 -2.12 -3.74
CA MET A 97 -5.68 -3.17 -4.50
C MET A 97 -6.06 -4.32 -3.59
N THR A 98 -7.26 -4.88 -3.76
CA THR A 98 -7.79 -5.97 -2.94
C THR A 98 -8.59 -6.93 -3.81
N ASP A 99 -8.94 -8.06 -3.27
CA ASP A 99 -9.76 -9.11 -3.87
C ASP A 99 -11.25 -9.03 -3.50
N ILE A 100 -11.67 -7.90 -2.92
CA ILE A 100 -13.06 -7.65 -2.52
C ILE A 100 -13.58 -6.38 -3.17
N VAL A 101 -14.89 -6.35 -3.46
CA VAL A 101 -15.58 -5.25 -4.16
C VAL A 101 -15.39 -3.90 -3.48
N GLY A 102 -15.25 -3.88 -2.16
CA GLY A 102 -15.06 -2.65 -1.39
C GLY A 102 -15.74 -2.72 -0.03
N LEU A 103 -16.16 -1.57 0.46
CA LEU A 103 -16.88 -1.45 1.72
C LEU A 103 -18.38 -1.47 1.43
N LEU A 104 -19.10 -2.49 1.93
CA LEU A 104 -20.52 -2.68 1.74
C LEU A 104 -21.26 -2.39 3.07
N GLU A 105 -22.45 -1.79 3.00
CA GLU A 105 -23.33 -1.68 4.19
C GLU A 105 -23.86 -3.06 4.59
N ASP A 106 -24.25 -3.87 3.61
CA ASP A 106 -24.61 -5.28 3.76
C ASP A 106 -23.61 -6.13 2.97
N LYS A 107 -22.94 -7.07 3.67
CA LYS A 107 -21.88 -7.91 3.08
C LYS A 107 -22.38 -8.85 1.97
N ASP A 108 -23.67 -9.15 1.98
CA ASP A 108 -24.31 -10.08 1.05
C ASP A 108 -24.98 -9.36 -0.13
N ASP A 109 -24.87 -8.01 -0.20
CA ASP A 109 -25.46 -7.20 -1.27
C ASP A 109 -24.47 -6.16 -1.81
N ASP A 110 -23.90 -6.47 -2.99
CA ASP A 110 -22.95 -5.59 -3.69
C ASP A 110 -23.54 -4.22 -4.08
N SER A 111 -24.88 -4.11 -4.17
CA SER A 111 -25.55 -2.84 -4.46
C SER A 111 -25.43 -1.81 -3.34
N THR A 112 -25.04 -2.26 -2.15
CA THR A 112 -24.85 -1.44 -0.95
C THR A 112 -23.45 -0.86 -0.81
N LEU A 113 -22.68 -0.82 -1.91
CA LEU A 113 -21.30 -0.28 -1.93
C LEU A 113 -21.27 1.17 -1.46
N ILE A 114 -20.43 1.42 -0.48
CA ILE A 114 -20.14 2.76 0.04
C ILE A 114 -19.02 3.38 -0.81
N PRO A 115 -19.32 4.31 -1.72
CA PRO A 115 -18.34 4.81 -2.68
C PRO A 115 -17.34 5.79 -2.06
N GLN A 116 -17.69 6.39 -0.94
CA GLN A 116 -16.85 7.39 -0.26
C GLN A 116 -17.06 7.36 1.24
N VAL A 117 -15.96 7.39 1.99
CA VAL A 117 -15.95 7.44 3.45
C VAL A 117 -15.09 8.61 3.91
N ASN A 118 -15.60 9.44 4.82
CA ASN A 118 -14.77 10.43 5.48
C ASN A 118 -14.02 9.81 6.65
N VAL A 119 -12.81 10.32 6.92
CA VAL A 119 -11.98 9.83 8.02
C VAL A 119 -12.71 9.90 9.38
N SER A 120 -13.59 10.91 9.56
CA SER A 120 -14.42 11.07 10.75
C SER A 120 -15.43 9.94 10.98
N ASP A 121 -15.88 9.28 9.89
CA ASP A 121 -16.95 8.30 9.93
C ASP A 121 -16.43 6.88 10.22
N VAL A 122 -15.12 6.67 10.04
CA VAL A 122 -14.47 5.36 10.21
C VAL A 122 -14.73 4.73 11.59
N PRO A 123 -14.62 5.45 12.74
CA PRO A 123 -14.92 4.86 14.04
C PRO A 123 -16.37 4.36 14.17
N TYR A 124 -17.31 5.09 13.59
CA TYR A 124 -18.73 4.71 13.57
C TYR A 124 -18.96 3.46 12.73
N LEU A 125 -18.38 3.40 11.52
CA LEU A 125 -18.48 2.24 10.62
C LEU A 125 -17.84 0.98 11.21
N LYS A 126 -16.72 1.13 11.94
CA LYS A 126 -16.13 0.02 12.72
C LYS A 126 -17.09 -0.46 13.81
N LYS A 127 -17.70 0.45 14.57
CA LYS A 127 -18.66 0.09 15.64
C LYS A 127 -19.89 -0.61 15.09
N LYS A 128 -20.36 -0.25 13.90
CA LYS A 128 -21.47 -0.92 13.20
C LYS A 128 -21.10 -2.29 12.61
N GLY A 129 -19.81 -2.66 12.56
CA GLY A 129 -19.35 -3.89 11.96
C GLY A 129 -19.25 -3.87 10.43
N ILE A 130 -19.51 -2.71 9.81
CA ILE A 130 -19.33 -2.49 8.36
C ILE A 130 -17.86 -2.62 8.00
N ILE A 131 -16.97 -1.97 8.76
CA ILE A 131 -15.53 -2.19 8.66
C ILE A 131 -15.15 -3.30 9.62
N SER A 132 -14.84 -4.48 9.10
CA SER A 132 -14.54 -5.67 9.91
C SER A 132 -13.47 -6.56 9.26
N GLY A 133 -12.90 -7.50 10.02
CA GLY A 133 -11.93 -8.48 9.53
C GLY A 133 -10.72 -7.84 8.84
N GLY A 134 -10.33 -8.38 7.69
CA GLY A 134 -9.17 -7.92 6.92
C GLY A 134 -9.28 -6.51 6.35
N MET A 135 -10.49 -5.91 6.34
CA MET A 135 -10.68 -4.52 5.91
C MET A 135 -10.20 -3.51 6.96
N ILE A 136 -10.20 -3.88 8.23
CA ILE A 136 -9.76 -2.97 9.32
C ILE A 136 -8.35 -2.44 9.07
N PRO A 137 -7.30 -3.28 8.90
CA PRO A 137 -5.94 -2.78 8.69
C PRO A 137 -5.80 -1.97 7.41
N LYS A 138 -6.52 -2.31 6.33
CA LYS A 138 -6.50 -1.54 5.08
C LYS A 138 -7.06 -0.14 5.26
N ILE A 139 -8.22 -0.02 5.91
CA ILE A 139 -8.83 1.29 6.21
C ILE A 139 -7.94 2.10 7.15
N ASP A 140 -7.32 1.46 8.15
CA ASP A 140 -6.40 2.15 9.06
C ASP A 140 -5.18 2.70 8.34
N CYS A 141 -4.60 1.95 7.40
CA CYS A 141 -3.53 2.44 6.53
C CYS A 141 -3.99 3.62 5.66
N CYS A 142 -5.20 3.57 5.10
CA CYS A 142 -5.79 4.68 4.35
C CYS A 142 -5.94 5.94 5.23
N VAL A 143 -6.52 5.79 6.41
CA VAL A 143 -6.72 6.90 7.37
C VAL A 143 -5.37 7.51 7.78
N GLU A 144 -4.39 6.67 8.10
CA GLU A 144 -3.05 7.14 8.46
C GLU A 144 -2.38 7.89 7.30
N ALA A 145 -2.47 7.38 6.08
CA ALA A 145 -1.92 8.04 4.90
C ALA A 145 -2.53 9.44 4.70
N VAL A 146 -3.85 9.57 4.80
CA VAL A 146 -4.55 10.87 4.69
C VAL A 146 -4.12 11.82 5.80
N ARG A 147 -4.08 11.35 7.06
CA ARG A 147 -3.63 12.16 8.20
C ARG A 147 -2.19 12.66 8.06
N ARG A 148 -1.35 11.90 7.34
CA ARG A 148 0.05 12.25 7.06
C ARG A 148 0.24 13.07 5.78
N GLY A 149 -0.84 13.45 5.09
CA GLY A 149 -0.80 14.43 4.00
C GLY A 149 -1.01 13.85 2.60
N VAL A 150 -1.34 12.57 2.43
CA VAL A 150 -1.86 12.04 1.16
C VAL A 150 -3.25 12.64 0.92
N LYS A 151 -3.49 13.23 -0.26
CA LYS A 151 -4.75 13.95 -0.52
C LYS A 151 -5.96 13.01 -0.60
N LYS A 152 -5.79 11.83 -1.19
CA LYS A 152 -6.86 10.86 -1.39
C LYS A 152 -6.32 9.43 -1.33
N THR A 153 -7.06 8.55 -0.67
CA THR A 153 -6.83 7.10 -0.72
C THR A 153 -8.01 6.42 -1.39
N THR A 154 -7.75 5.35 -2.12
CA THR A 154 -8.78 4.58 -2.83
C THR A 154 -8.47 3.10 -2.65
N ILE A 155 -9.49 2.30 -2.39
CA ILE A 155 -9.41 0.83 -2.40
C ILE A 155 -10.16 0.38 -3.65
N ILE A 156 -9.54 -0.49 -4.45
CA ILE A 156 -10.14 -1.01 -5.69
C ILE A 156 -10.05 -2.53 -5.74
N ASP A 157 -11.06 -3.13 -6.35
CA ASP A 157 -11.09 -4.55 -6.62
C ASP A 157 -10.14 -4.92 -7.76
N LEU A 158 -9.29 -5.92 -7.54
CA LEU A 158 -8.37 -6.47 -8.53
C LEU A 158 -9.08 -7.14 -9.72
N SER A 159 -10.29 -7.66 -9.53
CA SER A 159 -11.06 -8.31 -10.59
C SER A 159 -11.40 -7.36 -11.74
N LEU A 160 -11.46 -6.05 -11.48
CA LEU A 160 -11.74 -5.02 -12.47
C LEU A 160 -10.54 -4.70 -13.39
N ILE A 161 -9.34 -5.16 -13.06
CA ILE A 161 -8.12 -4.86 -13.85
C ILE A 161 -8.10 -5.66 -15.15
N HIS A 162 -8.72 -6.83 -15.20
CA HIS A 162 -8.80 -7.65 -16.42
C HIS A 162 -9.68 -7.05 -17.53
N ILE A 163 -10.48 -6.02 -17.22
CA ILE A 163 -11.38 -5.36 -18.18
C ILE A 163 -10.62 -4.35 -19.06
N SER A 164 -9.41 -3.97 -18.69
CA SER A 164 -8.65 -2.87 -19.34
C SER A 164 -7.50 -3.34 -20.23
N GLU A 165 -7.39 -4.64 -20.57
CA GLU A 165 -6.45 -5.04 -21.60
C GLU A 165 -6.97 -4.53 -22.97
N PRO A 166 -6.20 -3.68 -23.67
CA PRO A 166 -6.60 -3.24 -24.99
C PRO A 166 -6.60 -4.48 -25.90
N THR A 167 -7.78 -4.88 -26.35
CA THR A 167 -7.90 -5.82 -27.46
C THR A 167 -7.12 -5.26 -28.65
N ARG A 168 -6.15 -6.04 -29.12
CA ARG A 168 -5.35 -5.77 -30.30
C ARG A 168 -6.24 -5.78 -31.55
#